data_c906eb42e0a6b61131e7e68ecaf9f834
#
_entry.id   c906eb42e0a6b61131e7e68ecaf9f834
#
_cell.length_a   1.000
_cell.length_b   1.000
_cell.length_c   1.000
_cell.angle_alpha   90.00
_cell.angle_beta   90.00
_cell.angle_gamma   90.00
#
_symmetry.space_group_name_H-M   'P 1'
#
loop_
_entity.id
_entity.type
_entity.pdbx_description
1 polymer ?
#
loop_
_entity_poly.entity_id
_entity_poly.type
_entity_poly.pdbx_seq_one_letter_code
_entity_poly.pdbx_strand_id
1 'polypeptide(L)'
;VAKRLPDGTVLRISVLRQTLAVLLLGMLQPVLVVALAAVILSALLARRLARRIVEPLNAIDLDHPLDANAYDEVAPLLRRIERQHRQIDDQLLELQRKTDEFTHITQSMPEGLVLLDNKGAVLSINPAARKLFGAEDSCVGQDFLTLDRSLDVTQAIARAKDAGHSETRAELSGRIYQFDISRIDSGGETIGAVLLCFDITERETAEQARREFTAN
;
A
#
# COMPACT_ATOMS: atom_id res chain seq x y z
N VAL A 1 -15.32 49.20 -73.66
CA VAL A 1 -16.23 49.59 -74.74
C VAL A 1 -15.57 50.74 -75.50
N ALA A 2 -15.45 50.62 -76.80
CA ALA A 2 -14.88 51.72 -77.67
C ALA A 2 -16.05 52.27 -78.47
N LYS A 3 -16.25 53.59 -78.38
CA LYS A 3 -17.27 54.30 -79.15
C LYS A 3 -16.56 55.33 -80.01
N ARG A 4 -16.84 55.34 -81.35
CA ARG A 4 -16.38 56.32 -82.28
C ARG A 4 -17.30 57.58 -82.18
N LEU A 5 -16.67 58.74 -81.94
CA LEU A 5 -17.38 60.02 -82.03
C LEU A 5 -17.45 60.49 -83.49
N PRO A 6 -18.40 61.45 -83.80
CA PRO A 6 -18.58 61.97 -85.14
C PRO A 6 -17.32 62.68 -85.71
N ASP A 7 -16.42 63.09 -84.82
CA ASP A 7 -15.14 63.75 -85.17
C ASP A 7 -13.98 62.78 -85.49
N GLY A 8 -14.25 61.51 -85.69
CA GLY A 8 -13.19 60.54 -85.99
C GLY A 8 -12.33 60.07 -84.83
N THR A 9 -12.49 60.63 -83.64
CA THR A 9 -11.79 60.20 -82.43
C THR A 9 -12.41 58.98 -81.81
N VAL A 10 -11.58 58.02 -81.35
CA VAL A 10 -12.02 56.80 -80.68
C VAL A 10 -11.83 56.94 -79.18
N LEU A 11 -12.92 57.12 -78.47
CA LEU A 11 -12.95 57.04 -77.01
C LEU A 11 -12.95 55.60 -76.56
N ARG A 12 -11.82 55.16 -76.01
CA ARG A 12 -11.68 53.80 -75.40
C ARG A 12 -11.78 53.89 -73.88
N ILE A 13 -12.92 53.58 -73.36
CA ILE A 13 -13.14 53.43 -71.91
C ILE A 13 -12.74 52.05 -71.50
N SER A 14 -11.59 51.88 -70.89
CA SER A 14 -11.19 50.62 -70.28
C SER A 14 -11.53 50.69 -68.81
N VAL A 15 -12.53 49.96 -68.42
CA VAL A 15 -12.84 49.74 -66.98
C VAL A 15 -12.03 48.55 -66.53
N LEU A 16 -11.10 48.77 -65.66
CA LEU A 16 -10.42 47.64 -64.94
C LEU A 16 -11.47 46.91 -64.15
N ARG A 17 -11.92 45.76 -64.66
CA ARG A 17 -12.67 44.83 -63.89
C ARG A 17 -11.68 44.23 -62.89
N GLN A 18 -11.66 44.75 -61.66
CA GLN A 18 -11.08 44.00 -60.56
C GLN A 18 -11.85 42.70 -60.41
N THR A 19 -11.21 41.62 -60.77
CA THR A 19 -11.80 40.27 -60.60
C THR A 19 -12.11 40.09 -59.11
N LEU A 20 -13.28 39.56 -58.75
CA LEU A 20 -13.71 39.23 -57.42
C LEU A 20 -12.58 38.52 -56.59
N ALA A 21 -11.74 37.74 -57.32
CA ALA A 21 -10.60 37.08 -56.74
C ALA A 21 -9.54 38.07 -56.17
N VAL A 22 -9.28 39.21 -56.80
CA VAL A 22 -8.28 40.20 -56.29
C VAL A 22 -8.86 40.92 -55.07
N LEU A 23 -10.15 41.19 -55.01
CA LEU A 23 -10.80 41.75 -53.83
C LEU A 23 -10.85 40.77 -52.65
N LEU A 24 -11.11 39.49 -52.93
CA LEU A 24 -11.07 38.43 -51.93
C LEU A 24 -9.66 38.19 -51.39
N LEU A 25 -8.65 38.21 -52.28
CA LEU A 25 -7.24 38.06 -51.86
C LEU A 25 -6.79 39.25 -51.02
N GLY A 26 -7.24 40.46 -51.36
CA GLY A 26 -6.92 41.68 -50.59
C GLY A 26 -7.57 41.68 -49.19
N MET A 27 -8.72 41.02 -48.99
CA MET A 27 -9.35 40.87 -47.69
C MET A 27 -8.76 39.70 -46.88
N LEU A 28 -8.20 38.68 -47.52
CA LEU A 28 -7.62 37.51 -46.84
C LEU A 28 -6.32 37.89 -46.09
N GLN A 29 -5.53 38.84 -46.59
CA GLN A 29 -4.29 39.25 -45.97
C GLN A 29 -4.47 39.85 -44.55
N PRO A 30 -5.37 40.82 -44.31
CA PRO A 30 -5.59 41.35 -42.97
C PRO A 30 -6.17 40.31 -42.02
N VAL A 31 -7.03 39.41 -42.50
CA VAL A 31 -7.60 38.33 -41.68
C VAL A 31 -6.49 37.36 -41.23
N LEU A 32 -5.58 36.98 -42.12
CA LEU A 32 -4.43 36.13 -41.77
C LEU A 32 -3.49 36.81 -40.75
N VAL A 33 -3.24 38.09 -40.89
CA VAL A 33 -2.41 38.83 -39.93
C VAL A 33 -3.07 38.86 -38.55
N VAL A 34 -4.35 39.15 -38.48
CA VAL A 34 -5.10 39.13 -37.20
C VAL A 34 -5.14 37.74 -36.57
N ALA A 35 -5.38 36.70 -37.38
CA ALA A 35 -5.37 35.33 -36.89
C ALA A 35 -3.99 34.91 -36.37
N LEU A 36 -2.90 35.26 -37.09
CA LEU A 36 -1.53 34.99 -36.65
C LEU A 36 -1.20 35.74 -35.35
N ALA A 37 -1.58 37.02 -35.26
CA ALA A 37 -1.38 37.83 -34.05
C ALA A 37 -2.16 37.22 -32.84
N ALA A 38 -3.39 36.76 -33.05
CA ALA A 38 -4.19 36.12 -32.00
C ALA A 38 -3.54 34.82 -31.52
N VAL A 39 -3.02 33.97 -32.41
CA VAL A 39 -2.31 32.73 -32.06
C VAL A 39 -1.04 33.03 -31.27
N ILE A 40 -0.25 34.02 -31.70
CA ILE A 40 0.96 34.42 -31.00
C ILE A 40 0.62 34.94 -29.59
N LEU A 41 -0.38 35.81 -29.48
CA LEU A 41 -0.83 36.36 -28.21
C LEU A 41 -1.33 35.26 -27.27
N SER A 42 -2.13 34.35 -27.80
CA SER A 42 -2.62 33.17 -27.04
C SER A 42 -1.47 32.30 -26.54
N ALA A 43 -0.48 32.02 -27.38
CA ALA A 43 0.69 31.22 -26.99
C ALA A 43 1.55 31.92 -25.92
N LEU A 44 1.69 33.26 -26.02
CA LEU A 44 2.44 34.07 -25.04
C LEU A 44 1.69 34.09 -23.70
N LEU A 45 0.36 34.26 -23.71
CA LEU A 45 -0.46 34.21 -22.51
C LEU A 45 -0.44 32.82 -21.86
N ALA A 46 -0.60 31.75 -22.65
CA ALA A 46 -0.52 30.39 -22.17
C ALA A 46 0.86 30.09 -21.52
N ARG A 47 1.95 30.47 -22.17
CA ARG A 47 3.30 30.34 -21.59
C ARG A 47 3.47 31.14 -20.30
N ARG A 48 2.93 32.36 -20.26
CA ARG A 48 3.02 33.22 -19.07
C ARG A 48 2.22 32.64 -17.90
N LEU A 49 1.04 32.06 -18.17
CA LEU A 49 0.21 31.37 -17.15
C LEU A 49 0.89 30.10 -16.66
N ALA A 50 1.40 29.27 -17.59
CA ALA A 50 2.10 28.05 -17.24
C ALA A 50 3.31 28.32 -16.32
N ARG A 51 4.15 29.29 -16.65
CA ARG A 51 5.31 29.64 -15.81
C ARG A 51 4.94 30.28 -14.48
N ARG A 52 3.84 31.00 -14.42
CA ARG A 52 3.46 31.75 -13.21
C ARG A 52 2.62 30.95 -12.23
N ILE A 53 1.91 29.92 -12.69
CA ILE A 53 0.99 29.12 -11.86
C ILE A 53 1.45 27.66 -11.77
N VAL A 54 1.82 27.03 -12.90
CA VAL A 54 2.08 25.59 -12.95
C VAL A 54 3.50 25.24 -12.47
N GLU A 55 4.51 26.01 -12.85
CA GLU A 55 5.90 25.77 -12.41
C GLU A 55 6.05 25.82 -10.87
N PRO A 56 5.56 26.86 -10.17
CA PRO A 56 5.69 26.92 -8.73
C PRO A 56 4.87 25.82 -8.01
N LEU A 57 3.74 25.40 -8.61
CA LEU A 57 2.91 24.34 -8.03
C LEU A 57 3.58 22.96 -8.12
N ASN A 58 4.29 22.70 -9.24
CA ASN A 58 5.05 21.45 -9.42
C ASN A 58 6.38 21.41 -8.65
N ALA A 59 6.85 22.55 -8.17
CA ALA A 59 8.08 22.66 -7.38
C ALA A 59 7.84 22.51 -5.87
N ILE A 60 6.60 22.32 -5.45
CA ILE A 60 6.28 22.08 -4.03
C ILE A 60 6.74 20.67 -3.66
N ASP A 61 7.72 20.60 -2.77
CA ASP A 61 8.10 19.36 -2.10
C ASP A 61 6.99 18.98 -1.11
N LEU A 62 6.36 17.85 -1.35
CA LEU A 62 5.26 17.36 -0.51
C LEU A 62 5.75 16.81 0.83
N ASP A 63 7.04 16.50 0.94
CA ASP A 63 7.64 16.05 2.20
C ASP A 63 7.97 17.24 3.12
N HIS A 64 8.22 18.44 2.53
CA HIS A 64 8.49 19.67 3.27
C HIS A 64 7.62 20.83 2.74
N PRO A 65 6.30 20.75 2.89
CA PRO A 65 5.34 21.66 2.23
C PRO A 65 5.42 23.12 2.73
N LEU A 66 5.99 23.37 3.92
CA LEU A 66 6.12 24.71 4.50
C LEU A 66 7.34 25.48 4.00
N ASP A 67 8.33 24.81 3.36
CA ASP A 67 9.52 25.44 2.84
C ASP A 67 9.30 26.13 1.47
N ALA A 68 8.15 25.86 0.85
CA ALA A 68 7.75 26.50 -0.38
C ALA A 68 7.23 27.92 -0.12
N ASN A 69 7.73 28.92 -0.88
CA ASN A 69 7.14 30.26 -0.99
C ASN A 69 5.76 30.16 -1.66
N ALA A 70 4.83 29.49 -1.00
CA ALA A 70 3.48 29.26 -1.51
C ALA A 70 2.65 30.54 -1.41
N TYR A 71 1.81 30.74 -2.41
CA TYR A 71 0.81 31.79 -2.37
C TYR A 71 -0.06 31.66 -1.11
N ASP A 72 -0.44 32.78 -0.52
CA ASP A 72 -1.26 32.82 0.70
C ASP A 72 -2.54 31.98 0.59
N GLU A 73 -3.07 31.81 -0.63
CA GLU A 73 -4.27 31.02 -0.90
C GLU A 73 -4.08 29.50 -0.72
N VAL A 74 -2.84 28.99 -0.91
CA VAL A 74 -2.54 27.54 -0.77
C VAL A 74 -1.99 27.19 0.61
N ALA A 75 -1.58 28.15 1.40
CA ALA A 75 -1.03 27.95 2.73
C ALA A 75 -1.95 27.16 3.69
N PRO A 76 -3.28 27.34 3.69
CA PRO A 76 -4.17 26.52 4.54
C PRO A 76 -4.19 25.04 4.13
N LEU A 77 -4.08 24.74 2.83
CA LEU A 77 -4.04 23.39 2.29
C LEU A 77 -2.72 22.71 2.67
N LEU A 78 -1.60 23.40 2.51
CA LEU A 78 -0.27 22.88 2.86
C LEU A 78 -0.18 22.55 4.35
N ARG A 79 -0.70 23.43 5.23
CA ARG A 79 -0.79 23.16 6.67
C ARG A 79 -1.67 21.95 7.02
N ARG A 80 -2.68 21.67 6.21
CA ARG A 80 -3.52 20.47 6.39
C ARG A 80 -2.77 19.21 5.98
N ILE A 81 -2.05 19.24 4.87
CA ILE A 81 -1.21 18.13 4.39
C ILE A 81 -0.11 17.82 5.42
N GLU A 82 0.59 18.84 5.90
CA GLU A 82 1.62 18.70 6.95
C GLU A 82 1.08 18.03 8.23
N ARG A 83 -0.11 18.44 8.67
CA ARG A 83 -0.75 17.79 9.83
C ARG A 83 -1.10 16.33 9.57
N GLN A 84 -1.57 16.01 8.37
CA GLN A 84 -1.88 14.63 7.99
C GLN A 84 -0.62 13.77 7.90
N HIS A 85 0.48 14.28 7.32
CA HIS A 85 1.77 13.58 7.31
C HIS A 85 2.24 13.28 8.73
N ARG A 86 2.30 14.27 9.61
CA ARG A 86 2.69 14.04 11.02
C ARG A 86 1.81 13.00 11.71
N GLN A 87 0.51 13.04 11.46
CA GLN A 87 -0.41 12.06 12.04
C GLN A 87 -0.11 10.64 11.52
N ILE A 88 0.22 10.49 10.23
CA ILE A 88 0.61 9.20 9.63
C ILE A 88 1.92 8.72 10.24
N ASP A 89 2.93 9.59 10.36
CA ASP A 89 4.22 9.26 10.94
C ASP A 89 4.08 8.82 12.42
N ASP A 90 3.27 9.53 13.20
CA ASP A 90 2.98 9.17 14.59
C ASP A 90 2.29 7.79 14.68
N GLN A 91 1.33 7.50 13.79
CA GLN A 91 0.65 6.20 13.73
C GLN A 91 1.60 5.07 13.32
N LEU A 92 2.49 5.30 12.35
CA LEU A 92 3.50 4.33 11.94
C LEU A 92 4.47 4.03 13.07
N LEU A 93 4.94 5.05 13.78
CA LEU A 93 5.82 4.90 14.96
C LEU A 93 5.13 4.12 16.08
N GLU A 94 3.87 4.39 16.35
CA GLU A 94 3.09 3.66 17.35
C GLU A 94 2.90 2.19 16.94
N LEU A 95 2.59 1.94 15.66
CA LEU A 95 2.45 0.59 15.13
C LEU A 95 3.76 -0.19 15.22
N GLN A 96 4.89 0.44 14.86
CA GLN A 96 6.22 -0.16 15.01
C GLN A 96 6.50 -0.52 16.46
N ARG A 97 6.27 0.40 17.40
CA ARG A 97 6.46 0.13 18.83
C ARG A 97 5.65 -1.07 19.33
N LYS A 98 4.37 -1.16 18.93
CA LYS A 98 3.51 -2.31 19.29
C LYS A 98 4.01 -3.61 18.70
N THR A 99 4.51 -3.57 17.45
CA THR A 99 5.07 -4.75 16.78
C THR A 99 6.37 -5.19 17.46
N ASP A 100 7.25 -4.24 17.79
CA ASP A 100 8.51 -4.52 18.48
C ASP A 100 8.25 -5.09 19.89
N GLU A 101 7.32 -4.48 20.64
CA GLU A 101 6.92 -4.95 21.98
C GLU A 101 6.38 -6.39 21.90
N PHE A 102 5.47 -6.68 20.97
CA PHE A 102 4.97 -8.04 20.75
C PHE A 102 6.10 -9.01 20.41
N THR A 103 7.01 -8.60 19.53
CA THR A 103 8.16 -9.41 19.13
C THR A 103 9.08 -9.69 20.32
N HIS A 104 9.39 -8.69 21.12
CA HIS A 104 10.22 -8.86 22.33
C HIS A 104 9.57 -9.80 23.35
N ILE A 105 8.27 -9.66 23.59
CA ILE A 105 7.54 -10.54 24.49
C ILE A 105 7.63 -11.98 24.00
N THR A 106 7.27 -12.22 22.74
CA THR A 106 7.27 -13.58 22.18
C THR A 106 8.65 -14.20 22.09
N GLN A 107 9.70 -13.39 21.85
CA GLN A 107 11.10 -13.85 21.83
C GLN A 107 11.64 -14.22 23.21
N SER A 108 11.15 -13.60 24.27
CA SER A 108 11.59 -13.84 25.65
C SER A 108 10.80 -14.93 26.37
N MET A 109 9.68 -15.39 25.76
CA MET A 109 8.84 -16.44 26.34
C MET A 109 9.59 -17.78 26.36
N PRO A 110 9.61 -18.51 27.50
CA PRO A 110 10.14 -19.87 27.57
C PRO A 110 9.22 -20.90 26.90
N GLU A 111 7.91 -20.60 26.79
CA GLU A 111 6.94 -21.44 26.13
C GLU A 111 7.05 -21.32 24.61
N GLY A 112 6.89 -22.44 23.91
CA GLY A 112 6.79 -22.45 22.46
C GLY A 112 5.51 -21.78 21.99
N LEU A 113 5.62 -20.86 21.04
CA LEU A 113 4.48 -20.20 20.40
C LEU A 113 4.57 -20.38 18.88
N VAL A 114 3.50 -20.91 18.28
CA VAL A 114 3.33 -21.02 16.82
C VAL A 114 1.98 -20.43 16.42
N LEU A 115 1.99 -19.56 15.42
CA LEU A 115 0.77 -19.05 14.78
C LEU A 115 0.60 -19.76 13.44
N LEU A 116 -0.59 -20.28 13.21
CA LEU A 116 -0.98 -20.99 11.99
C LEU A 116 -2.08 -20.23 11.26
N ASP A 117 -2.07 -20.28 9.93
CA ASP A 117 -3.20 -19.80 9.14
C ASP A 117 -4.37 -20.83 9.17
N ASN A 118 -5.46 -20.51 8.49
CA ASN A 118 -6.62 -21.40 8.39
C ASN A 118 -6.35 -22.70 7.62
N LYS A 119 -5.24 -22.77 6.85
CA LYS A 119 -4.82 -23.97 6.12
C LYS A 119 -3.83 -24.82 6.91
N GLY A 120 -3.26 -24.31 8.00
CA GLY A 120 -2.25 -24.96 8.82
C GLY A 120 -0.81 -24.55 8.46
N ALA A 121 -0.63 -23.54 7.60
CA ALA A 121 0.70 -23.01 7.33
C ALA A 121 1.18 -22.11 8.48
N VAL A 122 2.46 -22.19 8.79
CA VAL A 122 3.10 -21.41 9.85
C VAL A 122 3.18 -19.95 9.46
N LEU A 123 2.49 -19.07 10.17
CA LEU A 123 2.58 -17.62 10.02
C LEU A 123 3.72 -17.03 10.85
N SER A 124 3.92 -17.56 12.06
CA SER A 124 4.97 -17.09 12.96
C SER A 124 5.34 -18.19 13.96
N ILE A 125 6.59 -18.21 14.38
CA ILE A 125 7.13 -19.15 15.36
C ILE A 125 8.18 -18.45 16.23
N ASN A 126 8.06 -18.58 17.57
CA ASN A 126 9.03 -17.97 18.47
C ASN A 126 10.30 -18.82 18.63
N PRO A 127 11.40 -18.30 19.23
CA PRO A 127 12.64 -19.05 19.40
C PRO A 127 12.49 -20.32 20.24
N ALA A 128 11.60 -20.35 21.22
CA ALA A 128 11.35 -21.52 22.05
C ALA A 128 10.72 -22.66 21.24
N ALA A 129 9.70 -22.36 20.43
CA ALA A 129 9.10 -23.35 19.53
C ALA A 129 10.07 -23.81 18.44
N ARG A 130 10.90 -22.91 17.89
CA ARG A 130 11.96 -23.32 16.94
C ARG A 130 12.91 -24.33 17.53
N LYS A 131 13.36 -24.11 18.75
CA LYS A 131 14.22 -25.08 19.46
C LYS A 131 13.52 -26.41 19.72
N LEU A 132 12.24 -26.34 20.09
CA LEU A 132 11.43 -27.53 20.36
C LEU A 132 11.28 -28.42 19.13
N PHE A 133 10.90 -27.84 18.00
CA PHE A 133 10.67 -28.57 16.74
C PHE A 133 11.93 -28.75 15.87
N GLY A 134 13.08 -28.21 16.28
CA GLY A 134 14.30 -28.22 15.46
C GLY A 134 14.13 -27.44 14.14
N ALA A 135 13.27 -26.41 14.14
CA ALA A 135 12.90 -25.66 12.95
C ALA A 135 13.88 -24.55 12.64
N GLU A 136 14.17 -24.36 11.35
CA GLU A 136 14.92 -23.20 10.83
C GLU A 136 13.99 -22.01 10.55
N ASP A 137 14.55 -20.83 10.29
CA ASP A 137 13.78 -19.62 9.94
C ASP A 137 12.96 -19.79 8.64
N SER A 138 13.35 -20.71 7.77
CA SER A 138 12.66 -21.05 6.52
C SER A 138 11.32 -21.74 6.69
N CYS A 139 10.92 -22.12 7.92
CA CYS A 139 9.66 -22.83 8.18
C CYS A 139 8.41 -21.94 8.05
N VAL A 140 8.56 -20.62 8.08
CA VAL A 140 7.43 -19.69 7.88
C VAL A 140 6.88 -19.83 6.45
N GLY A 141 5.56 -20.00 6.36
CA GLY A 141 4.85 -20.28 5.10
C GLY A 141 4.77 -21.76 4.74
N GLN A 142 5.43 -22.65 5.48
CA GLN A 142 5.32 -24.09 5.29
C GLN A 142 4.18 -24.68 6.14
N ASP A 143 3.65 -25.82 5.73
CA ASP A 143 2.67 -26.56 6.54
C ASP A 143 3.28 -27.03 7.86
N PHE A 144 2.56 -26.87 8.97
CA PHE A 144 3.01 -27.30 10.30
C PHE A 144 3.38 -28.77 10.36
N LEU A 145 2.76 -29.62 9.54
CA LEU A 145 3.09 -31.03 9.39
C LEU A 145 4.55 -31.30 8.95
N THR A 146 5.24 -30.31 8.42
CA THR A 146 6.67 -30.42 8.11
C THR A 146 7.55 -30.32 9.36
N LEU A 147 7.06 -29.63 10.41
CA LEU A 147 7.72 -29.42 11.68
C LEU A 147 7.43 -30.55 12.68
N ASP A 148 6.17 -30.92 12.79
CA ASP A 148 5.73 -32.00 13.66
C ASP A 148 4.73 -32.89 12.93
N ARG A 149 5.07 -34.18 12.86
CA ARG A 149 4.25 -35.22 12.24
C ARG A 149 3.47 -36.03 13.27
N SER A 150 3.44 -35.61 14.54
CA SER A 150 2.69 -36.32 15.57
C SER A 150 1.20 -36.28 15.24
N LEU A 151 0.59 -37.46 15.33
CA LEU A 151 -0.84 -37.61 15.08
C LEU A 151 -1.67 -36.85 16.12
N ASP A 152 -1.20 -36.84 17.37
CA ASP A 152 -1.91 -36.24 18.51
C ASP A 152 -2.01 -34.73 18.36
N VAL A 153 -0.91 -34.05 17.97
CA VAL A 153 -0.91 -32.59 17.75
C VAL A 153 -1.73 -32.24 16.50
N THR A 154 -1.60 -33.01 15.42
CA THR A 154 -2.38 -32.80 14.19
C THR A 154 -3.88 -32.90 14.43
N GLN A 155 -4.31 -33.92 15.16
CA GLN A 155 -5.73 -34.12 15.54
C GLN A 155 -6.21 -33.02 16.49
N ALA A 156 -5.36 -32.55 17.40
CA ALA A 156 -5.68 -31.45 18.29
C ALA A 156 -5.87 -30.15 17.55
N ILE A 157 -5.04 -29.86 16.55
CA ILE A 157 -5.22 -28.69 15.66
C ILE A 157 -6.57 -28.77 14.93
N ALA A 158 -6.92 -29.93 14.37
CA ALA A 158 -8.18 -30.11 13.70
C ALA A 158 -9.38 -29.92 14.67
N ARG A 159 -9.31 -30.50 15.87
CA ARG A 159 -10.35 -30.32 16.91
C ARG A 159 -10.49 -28.87 17.33
N ALA A 160 -9.37 -28.13 17.49
CA ALA A 160 -9.42 -26.73 17.86
C ALA A 160 -10.08 -25.84 16.77
N LYS A 161 -9.92 -26.18 15.50
CA LYS A 161 -10.62 -25.49 14.39
C LYS A 161 -12.14 -25.64 14.51
N ASP A 162 -12.63 -26.82 14.89
CA ASP A 162 -14.05 -27.08 15.00
C ASP A 162 -14.64 -26.60 16.36
N ALA A 163 -13.99 -26.97 17.48
CA ALA A 163 -14.48 -26.72 18.83
C ALA A 163 -14.04 -25.36 19.42
N GLY A 164 -13.09 -24.65 18.76
CA GLY A 164 -12.53 -23.39 19.22
C GLY A 164 -11.27 -23.55 20.08
N HIS A 165 -11.13 -24.66 20.80
CA HIS A 165 -10.01 -24.97 21.68
C HIS A 165 -9.77 -26.48 21.79
N SER A 166 -8.52 -26.88 21.94
CA SER A 166 -8.12 -28.26 22.17
C SER A 166 -6.81 -28.35 22.91
N GLU A 167 -6.68 -29.33 23.80
CA GLU A 167 -5.42 -29.64 24.47
C GLU A 167 -4.96 -31.04 24.09
N THR A 168 -3.66 -31.27 24.07
CA THR A 168 -3.06 -32.57 23.91
C THR A 168 -1.70 -32.62 24.58
N ARG A 169 -1.19 -33.83 24.83
CA ARG A 169 0.16 -34.06 25.34
C ARG A 169 0.91 -34.92 24.36
N ALA A 170 2.14 -34.65 24.15
CA ALA A 170 3.02 -35.49 23.35
C ALA A 170 4.44 -35.50 23.93
N GLU A 171 5.13 -36.60 23.73
CA GLU A 171 6.54 -36.72 24.05
C GLU A 171 7.39 -36.35 22.86
N LEU A 172 8.29 -35.37 23.05
CA LEU A 172 9.23 -34.91 22.05
C LEU A 172 10.66 -34.92 22.63
N SER A 173 11.55 -35.67 22.01
CA SER A 173 12.97 -35.74 22.41
C SER A 173 13.16 -36.15 23.90
N GLY A 174 12.31 -37.04 24.43
CA GLY A 174 12.38 -37.55 25.82
C GLY A 174 11.86 -36.56 26.87
N ARG A 175 11.11 -35.53 26.46
CA ARG A 175 10.42 -34.57 27.31
C ARG A 175 8.94 -34.60 27.01
N ILE A 176 8.12 -34.32 28.02
CA ILE A 176 6.65 -34.29 27.91
C ILE A 176 6.22 -32.83 27.72
N TYR A 177 5.55 -32.56 26.63
CA TYR A 177 4.99 -31.25 26.34
C TYR A 177 3.47 -31.28 26.34
N GLN A 178 2.88 -30.25 26.92
CA GLN A 178 1.46 -29.95 26.75
C GLN A 178 1.30 -28.92 25.64
N PHE A 179 0.42 -29.25 24.71
CA PHE A 179 0.03 -28.38 23.60
C PHE A 179 -1.35 -27.84 23.87
N ASP A 180 -1.48 -26.54 23.87
CA ASP A 180 -2.72 -25.79 24.00
C ASP A 180 -2.99 -25.07 22.68
N ILE A 181 -4.05 -25.46 22.01
CA ILE A 181 -4.39 -24.97 20.68
C ILE A 181 -5.70 -24.21 20.76
N SER A 182 -5.68 -22.95 20.35
CA SER A 182 -6.87 -22.10 20.31
C SER A 182 -7.07 -21.53 18.91
N ARG A 183 -8.31 -21.57 18.44
CA ARG A 183 -8.72 -20.95 17.18
C ARG A 183 -8.69 -19.43 17.32
N ILE A 184 -8.27 -18.76 16.26
CA ILE A 184 -8.30 -17.30 16.17
C ILE A 184 -9.39 -16.90 15.17
N ASP A 185 -10.37 -16.15 15.68
CA ASP A 185 -11.46 -15.61 14.88
C ASP A 185 -11.34 -14.10 14.76
N SER A 186 -11.61 -13.54 13.58
CA SER A 186 -11.68 -12.11 13.33
C SER A 186 -12.86 -11.81 12.41
N GLY A 187 -13.71 -10.85 12.80
CA GLY A 187 -14.87 -10.47 11.99
C GLY A 187 -15.90 -11.59 11.76
N GLY A 188 -15.90 -12.65 12.58
CA GLY A 188 -16.77 -13.82 12.40
C GLY A 188 -16.22 -14.91 11.49
N GLU A 189 -15.00 -14.73 10.97
CA GLU A 189 -14.30 -15.74 10.18
C GLU A 189 -13.08 -16.26 10.93
N THR A 190 -12.81 -17.57 10.79
CA THR A 190 -11.60 -18.17 11.33
C THR A 190 -10.41 -17.80 10.48
N ILE A 191 -9.48 -17.05 11.07
CA ILE A 191 -8.24 -16.60 10.40
C ILE A 191 -7.07 -17.55 10.64
N GLY A 192 -7.13 -18.40 11.67
CA GLY A 192 -6.06 -19.33 11.97
C GLY A 192 -6.18 -19.97 13.36
N ALA A 193 -5.03 -20.42 13.87
CA ALA A 193 -4.90 -20.98 15.21
C ALA A 193 -3.59 -20.55 15.87
N VAL A 194 -3.60 -20.45 17.19
CA VAL A 194 -2.41 -20.32 18.03
C VAL A 194 -2.14 -21.63 18.73
N LEU A 195 -0.89 -22.05 18.72
CA LEU A 195 -0.38 -23.25 19.40
C LEU A 195 0.62 -22.79 20.46
N LEU A 196 0.33 -23.11 21.72
CA LEU A 196 1.24 -22.93 22.86
C LEU A 196 1.80 -24.27 23.27
N CYS A 197 3.11 -24.34 23.56
CA CYS A 197 3.81 -25.55 23.94
C CYS A 197 4.48 -25.33 25.29
N PHE A 198 4.08 -26.11 26.29
CA PHE A 198 4.58 -26.04 27.66
C PHE A 198 5.39 -27.30 27.97
N ASP A 199 6.63 -27.15 28.42
CA ASP A 199 7.39 -28.29 28.99
C ASP A 199 6.82 -28.64 30.35
N ILE A 200 6.18 -29.79 30.46
CA ILE A 200 5.57 -30.28 31.70
C ILE A 200 6.32 -31.47 32.30
N THR A 201 7.54 -31.75 31.83
CA THR A 201 8.32 -32.95 32.25
C THR A 201 8.52 -33.03 33.75
N GLU A 202 8.95 -31.93 34.37
CA GLU A 202 9.18 -31.88 35.83
C GLU A 202 7.90 -32.10 36.61
N ARG A 203 6.77 -31.54 36.16
CA ARG A 203 5.48 -31.68 36.77
C ARG A 203 4.95 -33.12 36.70
N GLU A 204 5.03 -33.72 35.51
CA GLU A 204 4.59 -35.13 35.33
C GLU A 204 5.46 -36.11 36.12
N THR A 205 6.79 -35.91 36.15
CA THR A 205 7.67 -36.77 36.97
C THR A 205 7.42 -36.62 38.44
N ALA A 206 7.17 -35.42 38.95
CA ALA A 206 6.81 -35.19 40.34
C ALA A 206 5.44 -35.79 40.71
N GLU A 207 4.45 -35.66 39.80
CA GLU A 207 3.13 -36.31 40.00
C GLU A 207 3.21 -37.84 39.99
N GLN A 208 4.03 -38.41 39.12
CA GLN A 208 4.25 -39.84 39.06
C GLN A 208 4.94 -40.36 40.33
N ALA A 209 6.01 -39.73 40.81
CA ALA A 209 6.66 -40.06 42.05
C ALA A 209 5.73 -39.96 43.25
N ARG A 210 4.83 -38.96 43.28
CA ARG A 210 3.82 -38.84 44.35
C ARG A 210 2.80 -39.96 44.30
N ARG A 211 2.33 -40.39 43.12
CA ARG A 211 1.41 -41.50 42.94
C ARG A 211 2.02 -42.82 43.40
N GLU A 212 3.29 -43.06 43.04
CA GLU A 212 4.03 -44.27 43.47
C GLU A 212 4.21 -44.32 44.99
N PHE A 213 4.49 -43.17 45.62
CA PHE A 213 4.63 -43.07 47.07
C PHE A 213 3.29 -43.29 47.82
N THR A 214 2.17 -42.89 47.24
CA THR A 214 0.83 -43.09 47.87
C THR A 214 0.22 -44.46 47.58
N ALA A 215 0.74 -45.24 46.63
CA ALA A 215 0.29 -46.55 46.25
C ALA A 215 1.03 -47.68 46.99
N ASN A 216 2.10 -47.39 47.73
CA ASN A 216 2.91 -48.30 48.53
C ASN A 216 2.64 -48.09 50.02
#